data_48a1c1abfc96ad09601608f6417aa872
#
_entry.id   48a1c1abfc96ad09601608f6417aa872
#
_cell.length_a   1.000
_cell.length_b   1.000
_cell.length_c   1.000
_cell.angle_alpha   90.00
_cell.angle_beta   90.00
_cell.angle_gamma   90.00
#
_symmetry.space_group_name_H-M   'P 1'
#
loop_
_entity.id
_entity.type
_entity.pdbx_description
1 polymer ?
#
loop_
_entity_poly.entity_id
_entity_poly.type
_entity_poly.pdbx_seq_one_letter_code
_entity_poly.pdbx_strand_id
1 'polypeptide(L)'
;MDRAIRFALRGGVRLTRGMSTTIRPAQPGDVALILDFIRGLAAYEKLSHEVEADEAKLTRTLFPATGHAPAAHCVLADCAGVPAGFAIYFFNYSTFLARPGLYLEDLFVKPEFRGRGLGKALLLHLARLANERGCGRMEWSVLDWNQPAIDFYESLGARRMREWQICRLAGPALAQYAKSV
;
A
#
# COMPACT_ATOMS: atom_id res chain seq x y z
N MET A 1 -31.27 -20.08 -1.64
CA MET A 1 -30.79 -20.71 -2.89
C MET A 1 -29.49 -20.03 -3.28
N ASP A 2 -28.47 -20.74 -2.97
CA ASP A 2 -27.07 -20.30 -3.05
C ASP A 2 -26.59 -20.35 -4.51
N ARG A 3 -26.15 -19.23 -5.06
CA ARG A 3 -25.35 -19.22 -6.28
C ARG A 3 -23.95 -18.74 -5.93
N ALA A 4 -23.14 -19.68 -5.51
CA ALA A 4 -21.72 -19.53 -5.39
C ALA A 4 -21.12 -19.05 -6.71
N ILE A 5 -20.61 -17.83 -6.74
CA ILE A 5 -19.81 -17.30 -7.85
C ILE A 5 -18.45 -17.99 -7.78
N ARG A 6 -18.29 -19.08 -8.54
CA ARG A 6 -16.98 -19.65 -8.87
C ARG A 6 -16.28 -18.70 -9.83
N PHE A 7 -15.49 -17.79 -9.33
CA PHE A 7 -14.51 -17.10 -10.17
C PHE A 7 -13.34 -18.07 -10.43
N ALA A 8 -13.34 -18.64 -11.62
CA ALA A 8 -12.24 -19.42 -12.12
C ALA A 8 -11.01 -18.52 -12.29
N LEU A 9 -10.03 -18.64 -11.39
CA LEU A 9 -8.69 -18.10 -11.55
C LEU A 9 -7.93 -18.87 -12.66
N ARG A 10 -8.34 -18.67 -13.91
CA ARG A 10 -7.57 -19.01 -15.10
C ARG A 10 -7.12 -17.72 -15.77
N GLY A 11 -6.02 -17.20 -15.32
CA GLY A 11 -5.35 -16.06 -15.92
C GLY A 11 -4.00 -15.88 -15.24
N GLY A 12 -3.07 -16.80 -15.49
CA GLY A 12 -1.68 -16.62 -15.11
C GLY A 12 -1.19 -15.32 -15.73
N VAL A 13 -0.77 -14.35 -14.91
CA VAL A 13 -0.04 -13.17 -15.37
C VAL A 13 1.16 -13.68 -16.13
N ARG A 14 1.17 -13.55 -17.46
CA ARG A 14 2.37 -13.78 -18.27
C ARG A 14 3.38 -12.69 -17.89
N LEU A 15 4.19 -12.99 -16.87
CA LEU A 15 5.45 -12.27 -16.67
C LEU A 15 6.29 -12.53 -17.93
N THR A 16 6.80 -11.47 -18.53
CA THR A 16 7.74 -11.59 -19.66
C THR A 16 8.84 -12.58 -19.25
N ARG A 17 9.06 -13.59 -20.07
CA ARG A 17 10.02 -14.69 -19.88
C ARG A 17 11.36 -14.12 -19.45
N GLY A 18 11.80 -14.37 -18.19
CA GLY A 18 13.18 -14.20 -17.78
C GLY A 18 13.50 -13.45 -16.49
N MET A 19 12.55 -12.72 -15.87
CA MET A 19 12.90 -11.98 -14.64
C MET A 19 12.02 -12.47 -13.48
N SER A 20 12.65 -13.07 -12.46
CA SER A 20 11.95 -13.48 -11.24
C SER A 20 11.53 -12.23 -10.44
N THR A 21 10.25 -12.18 -10.07
CA THR A 21 9.73 -11.19 -9.12
C THR A 21 9.52 -11.88 -7.79
N THR A 22 10.07 -11.33 -6.72
CA THR A 22 9.81 -11.78 -5.35
C THR A 22 9.18 -10.64 -4.56
N ILE A 23 8.22 -10.98 -3.68
CA ILE A 23 7.64 -10.05 -2.72
C ILE A 23 7.90 -10.60 -1.34
N ARG A 24 8.46 -9.77 -0.47
CA ARG A 24 8.80 -10.14 0.89
C ARG A 24 8.40 -9.06 1.89
N PRO A 25 8.13 -9.41 3.14
CA PRO A 25 8.03 -8.43 4.22
C PRO A 25 9.35 -7.66 4.35
N ALA A 26 9.23 -6.36 4.62
CA ALA A 26 10.38 -5.54 4.94
C ALA A 26 10.95 -5.90 6.33
N GLN A 27 12.25 -5.70 6.50
CA GLN A 27 13.00 -5.94 7.72
C GLN A 27 13.59 -4.60 8.24
N PRO A 28 14.03 -4.50 9.50
CA PRO A 28 14.64 -3.28 10.03
C PRO A 28 15.81 -2.74 9.19
N GLY A 29 16.58 -3.63 8.55
CA GLY A 29 17.68 -3.24 7.65
C GLY A 29 17.24 -2.61 6.33
N ASP A 30 15.95 -2.63 6.00
CA ASP A 30 15.40 -2.05 4.76
C ASP A 30 14.97 -0.58 4.93
N VAL A 31 15.12 0.02 6.10
CA VAL A 31 14.58 1.36 6.41
C VAL A 31 15.08 2.42 5.43
N ALA A 32 16.38 2.46 5.13
CA ALA A 32 16.94 3.39 4.15
C ALA A 32 16.31 3.21 2.74
N LEU A 33 16.13 1.96 2.32
CA LEU A 33 15.48 1.62 1.05
C LEU A 33 14.01 2.05 1.02
N ILE A 34 13.28 1.85 2.12
CA ILE A 34 11.88 2.30 2.25
C ILE A 34 11.81 3.82 2.12
N LEU A 35 12.71 4.55 2.78
CA LEU A 35 12.77 6.00 2.69
C LEU A 35 13.04 6.47 1.26
N ASP A 36 13.92 5.79 0.53
CA ASP A 36 14.17 6.09 -0.89
C ASP A 36 12.94 5.88 -1.76
N PHE A 37 12.17 4.81 -1.52
CA PHE A 37 10.91 4.59 -2.23
C PHE A 37 9.85 5.66 -1.90
N ILE A 38 9.72 6.08 -0.63
CA ILE A 38 8.82 7.17 -0.22
C ILE A 38 9.20 8.46 -0.96
N ARG A 39 10.47 8.81 -1.01
CA ARG A 39 10.96 9.99 -1.76
C ARG A 39 10.67 9.87 -3.25
N GLY A 40 10.84 8.68 -3.83
CA GLY A 40 10.52 8.42 -5.23
C GLY A 40 9.03 8.57 -5.54
N LEU A 41 8.16 8.11 -4.64
CA LEU A 41 6.71 8.31 -4.75
C LEU A 41 6.35 9.80 -4.64
N ALA A 42 6.85 10.49 -3.62
CA ALA A 42 6.60 11.91 -3.41
C ALA A 42 7.06 12.76 -4.61
N ALA A 43 8.20 12.42 -5.23
CA ALA A 43 8.64 13.07 -6.46
C ALA A 43 7.68 12.83 -7.63
N TYR A 44 7.17 11.62 -7.79
CA TYR A 44 6.17 11.29 -8.80
C TYR A 44 4.86 12.08 -8.59
N GLU A 45 4.43 12.21 -7.35
CA GLU A 45 3.21 12.93 -6.97
C GLU A 45 3.41 14.46 -6.87
N LYS A 46 4.64 14.96 -7.06
CA LYS A 46 5.01 16.39 -6.92
C LYS A 46 4.85 16.93 -5.49
N LEU A 47 4.96 16.06 -4.51
CA LEU A 47 4.79 16.32 -3.07
C LEU A 47 6.10 16.16 -2.28
N SER A 48 7.27 16.27 -2.92
CA SER A 48 8.57 16.10 -2.25
C SER A 48 8.77 17.03 -1.06
N HIS A 49 8.13 18.20 -1.06
CA HIS A 49 8.19 19.18 0.04
C HIS A 49 7.35 18.78 1.26
N GLU A 50 6.46 17.79 1.12
CA GLU A 50 5.63 17.25 2.22
C GLU A 50 6.33 16.11 2.97
N VAL A 51 7.48 15.62 2.50
CA VAL A 51 8.15 14.47 3.10
C VAL A 51 8.89 14.88 4.36
N GLU A 52 8.33 14.56 5.50
CA GLU A 52 8.95 14.69 6.82
C GLU A 52 9.52 13.36 7.35
N ALA A 53 9.38 12.29 6.59
CA ALA A 53 9.88 10.98 6.96
C ALA A 53 11.41 10.96 6.99
N ASP A 54 11.97 10.30 8.02
CA ASP A 54 13.38 9.99 8.18
C ASP A 54 13.53 8.54 8.68
N GLU A 55 14.77 8.02 8.66
CA GLU A 55 15.02 6.64 9.07
C GLU A 55 14.65 6.37 10.54
N ALA A 56 14.85 7.34 11.44
CA ALA A 56 14.52 7.17 12.85
C ALA A 56 13.00 7.08 13.07
N LYS A 57 12.22 7.91 12.37
CA LYS A 57 10.75 7.87 12.39
C LYS A 57 10.23 6.54 11.83
N LEU A 58 10.76 6.11 10.67
CA LEU A 58 10.37 4.85 10.04
C LEU A 58 10.73 3.64 10.91
N THR A 59 11.92 3.61 11.49
CA THR A 59 12.32 2.55 12.41
C THR A 59 11.36 2.45 13.58
N ARG A 60 11.04 3.57 14.23
CA ARG A 60 10.15 3.61 15.38
C ARG A 60 8.72 3.17 15.06
N THR A 61 8.22 3.49 13.87
CA THR A 61 6.81 3.26 13.51
C THR A 61 6.57 1.95 12.79
N LEU A 62 7.50 1.48 11.95
CA LEU A 62 7.36 0.23 11.22
C LEU A 62 7.99 -0.96 11.96
N PHE A 63 9.04 -0.70 12.74
CA PHE A 63 9.82 -1.73 13.46
C PHE A 63 9.99 -1.36 14.94
N PRO A 64 8.90 -1.16 15.69
CA PRO A 64 8.98 -0.77 17.08
C PRO A 64 9.69 -1.83 17.93
N ALA A 65 10.19 -1.42 19.10
CA ALA A 65 10.75 -2.34 20.07
C ALA A 65 9.75 -3.42 20.49
N THR A 66 10.26 -4.53 21.01
CA THR A 66 9.46 -5.67 21.47
C THR A 66 8.35 -5.22 22.43
N GLY A 67 7.15 -5.73 22.21
CA GLY A 67 5.96 -5.40 23.00
C GLY A 67 5.07 -4.30 22.41
N HIS A 68 5.49 -3.63 21.35
CA HIS A 68 4.68 -2.65 20.65
C HIS A 68 4.27 -3.15 19.26
N ALA A 69 3.03 -2.91 18.88
CA ALA A 69 2.57 -3.18 17.51
C ALA A 69 3.08 -2.09 16.55
N PRO A 70 3.49 -2.45 15.33
CA PRO A 70 3.82 -1.47 14.30
C PRO A 70 2.59 -0.65 13.90
N ALA A 71 2.80 0.63 13.59
CA ALA A 71 1.74 1.50 13.09
C ALA A 71 1.28 1.10 11.67
N ALA A 72 2.20 0.59 10.86
CA ALA A 72 1.96 0.07 9.53
C ALA A 72 2.98 -1.03 9.19
N HIS A 73 2.70 -1.76 8.13
CA HIS A 73 3.53 -2.83 7.61
C HIS A 73 4.05 -2.45 6.22
N CYS A 74 5.19 -3.00 5.84
CA CYS A 74 5.77 -2.78 4.52
C CYS A 74 6.12 -4.11 3.86
N VAL A 75 5.85 -4.22 2.56
CA VAL A 75 6.36 -5.28 1.69
C VAL A 75 7.21 -4.65 0.58
N LEU A 76 8.27 -5.35 0.21
CA LEU A 76 9.19 -4.97 -0.86
C LEU A 76 9.03 -5.93 -2.05
N ALA A 77 9.11 -5.39 -3.25
CA ALA A 77 9.15 -6.18 -4.48
C ALA A 77 10.52 -6.05 -5.13
N ASP A 78 11.17 -7.20 -5.35
CA ASP A 78 12.43 -7.28 -6.08
C ASP A 78 12.17 -7.82 -7.49
N CYS A 79 12.88 -7.29 -8.46
CA CYS A 79 12.93 -7.76 -9.84
C CYS A 79 14.33 -8.24 -10.17
N ALA A 80 14.52 -9.54 -10.37
CA ALA A 80 15.83 -10.16 -10.57
C ALA A 80 16.85 -9.83 -9.48
N GLY A 81 16.41 -9.80 -8.21
CA GLY A 81 17.25 -9.48 -7.06
C GLY A 81 17.52 -7.98 -6.83
N VAL A 82 16.92 -7.10 -7.64
CA VAL A 82 17.05 -5.64 -7.49
C VAL A 82 15.77 -5.08 -6.88
N PRO A 83 15.84 -4.29 -5.79
CA PRO A 83 14.68 -3.64 -5.20
C PRO A 83 13.99 -2.70 -6.19
N ALA A 84 12.76 -3.02 -6.55
CA ALA A 84 12.03 -2.40 -7.66
C ALA A 84 10.76 -1.66 -7.23
N GLY A 85 10.22 -1.95 -6.05
CA GLY A 85 9.02 -1.30 -5.55
C GLY A 85 8.67 -1.71 -4.13
N PHE A 86 7.66 -1.06 -3.56
CA PHE A 86 7.19 -1.32 -2.21
C PHE A 86 5.68 -1.08 -2.10
N ALA A 87 5.10 -1.56 -1.01
CA ALA A 87 3.78 -1.13 -0.54
C ALA A 87 3.78 -1.02 0.98
N ILE A 88 3.18 0.07 1.50
CA ILE A 88 2.89 0.27 2.92
C ILE A 88 1.40 0.09 3.14
N TYR A 89 1.01 -0.63 4.19
CA TYR A 89 -0.37 -0.92 4.51
C TYR A 89 -0.57 -1.08 6.02
N PHE A 90 -1.80 -0.90 6.45
CA PHE A 90 -2.23 -1.16 7.83
C PHE A 90 -3.65 -1.74 7.86
N PHE A 91 -4.09 -2.18 9.02
CA PHE A 91 -5.44 -2.71 9.19
C PHE A 91 -6.34 -1.66 9.82
N ASN A 92 -7.46 -1.35 9.15
CA ASN A 92 -8.57 -0.57 9.68
C ASN A 92 -9.73 -1.49 10.09
N TYR A 93 -10.87 -0.92 10.41
CA TYR A 93 -12.04 -1.70 10.83
C TYR A 93 -13.32 -1.20 10.16
N SER A 94 -14.14 -2.14 9.69
CA SER A 94 -15.48 -1.86 9.17
C SER A 94 -16.51 -2.20 10.23
N THR A 95 -17.16 -1.19 10.79
CA THR A 95 -18.26 -1.38 11.75
C THR A 95 -19.46 -2.08 11.14
N PHE A 96 -19.76 -1.78 9.87
CA PHE A 96 -20.91 -2.39 9.18
C PHE A 96 -20.71 -3.87 8.88
N LEU A 97 -19.47 -4.29 8.64
CA LEU A 97 -19.13 -5.69 8.39
C LEU A 97 -18.70 -6.44 9.65
N ALA A 98 -18.43 -5.71 10.75
CA ALA A 98 -17.79 -6.23 11.96
C ALA A 98 -16.51 -7.01 11.65
N ARG A 99 -15.68 -6.49 10.73
CA ARG A 99 -14.47 -7.14 10.23
C ARG A 99 -13.33 -6.13 10.07
N PRO A 100 -12.06 -6.59 10.18
CA PRO A 100 -10.95 -5.76 9.75
C PRO A 100 -11.06 -5.43 8.26
N GLY A 101 -10.45 -4.32 7.87
CA GLY A 101 -10.14 -3.97 6.50
C GLY A 101 -8.63 -3.85 6.35
N LEU A 102 -8.10 -4.01 5.14
CA LEU A 102 -6.73 -3.66 4.82
C LEU A 102 -6.75 -2.31 4.10
N TYR A 103 -6.01 -1.34 4.63
CA TYR A 103 -5.80 -0.05 3.98
C TYR A 103 -4.39 0.01 3.40
N LEU A 104 -4.31 0.18 2.09
CA LEU A 104 -3.06 0.41 1.38
C LEU A 104 -2.76 1.91 1.44
N GLU A 105 -1.70 2.30 2.15
CA GLU A 105 -1.26 3.69 2.23
C GLU A 105 -0.53 4.10 0.96
N ASP A 106 0.54 3.38 0.63
CA ASP A 106 1.39 3.66 -0.51
C ASP A 106 1.67 2.43 -1.36
N LEU A 107 1.71 2.60 -2.67
CA LEU A 107 2.22 1.62 -3.63
C LEU A 107 3.07 2.35 -4.68
N PHE A 108 4.34 1.99 -4.76
CA PHE A 108 5.24 2.57 -5.74
C PHE A 108 6.11 1.52 -6.41
N VAL A 109 6.33 1.70 -7.70
CA VAL A 109 7.28 0.94 -8.52
C VAL A 109 8.17 1.95 -9.21
N LYS A 110 9.49 1.75 -9.10
CA LYS A 110 10.49 2.60 -9.77
C LYS A 110 10.18 2.68 -11.27
N PRO A 111 10.33 3.85 -11.89
CA PRO A 111 9.97 4.06 -13.30
C PRO A 111 10.56 3.02 -14.25
N GLU A 112 11.83 2.66 -14.06
CA GLU A 112 12.55 1.70 -14.91
C GLU A 112 12.04 0.25 -14.79
N PHE A 113 11.22 -0.05 -13.77
CA PHE A 113 10.61 -1.37 -13.56
C PHE A 113 9.10 -1.38 -13.86
N ARG A 114 8.51 -0.26 -14.27
CA ARG A 114 7.08 -0.18 -14.64
C ARG A 114 6.78 -0.96 -15.92
N GLY A 115 5.50 -1.23 -16.15
CA GLY A 115 5.05 -2.02 -17.30
C GLY A 115 5.36 -3.52 -17.24
N ARG A 116 6.01 -4.00 -16.16
CA ARG A 116 6.42 -5.41 -15.97
C ARG A 116 5.49 -6.18 -15.01
N GLY A 117 4.37 -5.60 -14.61
CA GLY A 117 3.38 -6.25 -13.73
C GLY A 117 3.67 -6.18 -12.23
N LEU A 118 4.77 -5.51 -11.77
CA LEU A 118 5.13 -5.47 -10.35
C LEU A 118 4.06 -4.78 -9.49
N GLY A 119 3.51 -3.66 -9.93
CA GLY A 119 2.41 -2.98 -9.21
C GLY A 119 1.19 -3.89 -9.03
N LYS A 120 0.84 -4.65 -10.08
CA LYS A 120 -0.22 -5.67 -10.01
C LYS A 120 0.14 -6.78 -9.03
N ALA A 121 1.37 -7.25 -9.04
CA ALA A 121 1.83 -8.31 -8.14
C ALA A 121 1.76 -7.86 -6.67
N LEU A 122 2.20 -6.63 -6.35
CA LEU A 122 2.08 -6.03 -5.01
C LEU A 122 0.62 -5.91 -4.58
N LEU A 123 -0.25 -5.34 -5.42
CA LEU A 123 -1.66 -5.17 -5.08
C LEU A 123 -2.36 -6.52 -4.84
N LEU A 124 -2.12 -7.51 -5.71
CA LEU A 124 -2.70 -8.85 -5.55
C LEU A 124 -2.10 -9.61 -4.36
N HIS A 125 -0.85 -9.35 -3.98
CA HIS A 125 -0.27 -9.89 -2.76
C HIS A 125 -1.02 -9.37 -1.53
N LEU A 126 -1.29 -8.07 -1.45
CA LEU A 126 -2.05 -7.47 -0.36
C LEU A 126 -3.52 -7.92 -0.35
N ALA A 127 -4.14 -8.09 -1.52
CA ALA A 127 -5.50 -8.63 -1.62
C ALA A 127 -5.59 -10.07 -1.08
N ARG A 128 -4.58 -10.92 -1.35
CA ARG A 128 -4.49 -12.26 -0.75
C ARG A 128 -4.33 -12.18 0.76
N LEU A 129 -3.41 -11.33 1.24
CA LEU A 129 -3.21 -11.11 2.67
C LEU A 129 -4.50 -10.64 3.36
N ALA A 130 -5.25 -9.72 2.75
CA ALA A 130 -6.55 -9.27 3.25
C ALA A 130 -7.54 -10.44 3.41
N ASN A 131 -7.62 -11.32 2.41
CA ASN A 131 -8.45 -12.53 2.49
C ASN A 131 -7.99 -13.48 3.61
N GLU A 132 -6.69 -13.75 3.71
CA GLU A 132 -6.10 -14.63 4.74
C GLU A 132 -6.36 -14.10 6.17
N ARG A 133 -6.41 -12.77 6.31
CA ARG A 133 -6.71 -12.08 7.58
C ARG A 133 -8.21 -11.89 7.84
N GLY A 134 -9.09 -12.39 6.98
CA GLY A 134 -10.54 -12.27 7.12
C GLY A 134 -11.07 -10.84 6.94
N CYS A 135 -10.31 -9.98 6.27
CA CYS A 135 -10.73 -8.60 5.99
C CYS A 135 -12.01 -8.59 5.15
N GLY A 136 -12.91 -7.68 5.47
CA GLY A 136 -14.14 -7.49 4.71
C GLY A 136 -13.96 -6.64 3.45
N ARG A 137 -12.84 -5.89 3.36
CA ARG A 137 -12.51 -5.00 2.24
C ARG A 137 -11.02 -4.67 2.22
N MET A 138 -10.56 -4.18 1.08
CA MET A 138 -9.28 -3.52 0.91
C MET A 138 -9.52 -2.16 0.26
N GLU A 139 -8.95 -1.11 0.82
CA GLU A 139 -9.19 0.28 0.42
C GLU A 139 -7.87 1.03 0.25
N TRP A 140 -7.88 2.06 -0.57
CA TRP A 140 -6.77 3.02 -0.75
C TRP A 140 -7.28 4.32 -1.33
N SER A 141 -6.46 5.36 -1.26
CA SER A 141 -6.69 6.63 -1.95
C SER A 141 -5.90 6.69 -3.26
N VAL A 142 -6.39 7.47 -4.20
CA VAL A 142 -5.69 7.78 -5.45
C VAL A 142 -5.91 9.23 -5.78
N LEU A 143 -4.85 9.93 -6.23
CA LEU A 143 -4.97 11.32 -6.69
C LEU A 143 -5.87 11.39 -7.93
N ASP A 144 -6.77 12.35 -7.95
CA ASP A 144 -7.83 12.48 -8.97
C ASP A 144 -7.29 12.65 -10.40
N TRP A 145 -6.10 13.24 -10.53
CA TRP A 145 -5.40 13.42 -11.79
C TRP A 145 -4.62 12.17 -12.26
N ASN A 146 -4.43 11.15 -11.39
CA ASN A 146 -3.63 9.97 -11.71
C ASN A 146 -4.44 8.93 -12.50
N GLN A 147 -4.88 9.33 -13.71
CA GLN A 147 -5.73 8.48 -14.55
C GLN A 147 -5.11 7.09 -14.84
N PRO A 148 -3.78 6.97 -15.10
CA PRO A 148 -3.19 5.65 -15.32
C PRO A 148 -3.34 4.69 -14.13
N ALA A 149 -3.26 5.20 -12.88
CA ALA A 149 -3.48 4.39 -11.69
C ALA A 149 -4.98 4.06 -11.53
N ILE A 150 -5.85 5.01 -11.79
CA ILE A 150 -7.31 4.82 -11.73
C ILE A 150 -7.73 3.70 -12.69
N ASP A 151 -7.32 3.78 -13.96
CA ASP A 151 -7.64 2.77 -14.99
C ASP A 151 -7.10 1.38 -14.60
N PHE A 152 -5.89 1.36 -14.03
CA PHE A 152 -5.29 0.13 -13.53
C PHE A 152 -6.12 -0.49 -12.41
N TYR A 153 -6.54 0.28 -11.42
CA TYR A 153 -7.36 -0.22 -10.29
C TYR A 153 -8.74 -0.68 -10.75
N GLU A 154 -9.41 0.11 -11.59
CA GLU A 154 -10.73 -0.26 -12.16
C GLU A 154 -10.64 -1.52 -13.01
N SER A 155 -9.54 -1.74 -13.76
CA SER A 155 -9.30 -2.97 -14.52
C SER A 155 -9.21 -4.24 -13.64
N LEU A 156 -8.93 -4.08 -12.36
CA LEU A 156 -8.89 -5.15 -11.36
C LEU A 156 -10.20 -5.31 -10.58
N GLY A 157 -11.23 -4.53 -10.91
CA GLY A 157 -12.54 -4.58 -10.30
C GLY A 157 -12.72 -3.64 -9.10
N ALA A 158 -11.75 -2.75 -8.83
CA ALA A 158 -11.93 -1.72 -7.81
C ALA A 158 -12.98 -0.69 -8.26
N ARG A 159 -13.71 -0.14 -7.31
CA ARG A 159 -14.70 0.92 -7.54
C ARG A 159 -14.35 2.15 -6.73
N ARG A 160 -14.39 3.32 -7.37
CA ARG A 160 -14.22 4.60 -6.65
C ARG A 160 -15.47 4.93 -5.84
N MET A 161 -15.25 5.26 -4.57
CA MET A 161 -16.32 5.66 -3.63
C MET A 161 -16.47 7.19 -3.69
N ARG A 162 -17.13 7.70 -4.74
CA ARG A 162 -17.20 9.14 -5.04
C ARG A 162 -18.01 9.94 -4.03
N GLU A 163 -18.90 9.29 -3.30
CA GLU A 163 -19.72 9.86 -2.25
C GLU A 163 -18.98 10.09 -0.93
N TRP A 164 -17.75 9.54 -0.79
CA TRP A 164 -16.90 9.70 0.38
C TRP A 164 -15.80 10.71 0.11
N GLN A 165 -15.58 11.61 1.06
CA GLN A 165 -14.51 12.60 1.01
C GLN A 165 -13.58 12.42 2.19
N ILE A 166 -12.27 12.55 1.96
CA ILE A 166 -11.27 12.49 3.02
C ILE A 166 -11.28 13.82 3.77
N CYS A 167 -11.50 13.76 5.09
CA CYS A 167 -11.33 14.90 5.98
C CYS A 167 -10.03 14.72 6.78
N ARG A 168 -9.23 15.78 6.88
CA ARG A 168 -7.92 15.74 7.54
C ARG A 168 -7.76 16.88 8.53
N LEU A 169 -7.31 16.53 9.74
CA LEU A 169 -6.73 17.46 10.70
C LEU A 169 -5.22 17.20 10.77
N ALA A 170 -4.41 18.19 10.50
CA ALA A 170 -2.96 18.06 10.50
C ALA A 170 -2.27 19.32 11.04
N GLY A 171 -0.98 19.22 11.35
CA GLY A 171 -0.16 20.34 11.79
C GLY A 171 -0.76 21.10 12.98
N PRO A 172 -0.78 22.47 12.93
CA PRO A 172 -1.32 23.29 14.01
C PRO A 172 -2.78 22.99 14.35
N ALA A 173 -3.62 22.66 13.35
CA ALA A 173 -5.02 22.31 13.56
C ALA A 173 -5.22 21.02 14.36
N LEU A 174 -4.31 20.07 14.28
CA LEU A 174 -4.31 18.88 15.13
C LEU A 174 -3.66 19.16 16.48
N ALA A 175 -2.55 19.90 16.49
CA ALA A 175 -1.73 20.17 17.69
C ALA A 175 -2.51 20.97 18.76
N GLN A 176 -3.48 21.81 18.37
CA GLN A 176 -4.30 22.57 19.32
C GLN A 176 -5.06 21.68 20.31
N TYR A 177 -5.37 20.45 19.95
CA TYR A 177 -6.08 19.50 20.82
C TYR A 177 -5.17 18.66 21.71
N ALA A 178 -3.85 18.77 21.57
CA ALA A 178 -2.89 18.03 22.40
C ALA A 178 -2.77 18.57 23.84
N LYS A 179 -3.33 19.75 24.13
CA LYS A 179 -3.18 20.47 25.40
C LYS A 179 -4.44 20.47 26.27
N SER A 180 -5.44 19.69 25.94
CA SER A 180 -6.75 19.70 26.61
C SER A 180 -7.01 18.43 27.42
N VAL A 181 -6.06 18.03 28.29
CA VAL A 181 -6.29 17.06 29.37
C VAL A 181 -5.51 17.51 30.61
#